data_24c0ec63d5b8155b95a5fc5843cdaa63
#
_entry.id   24c0ec63d5b8155b95a5fc5843cdaa63
#
_cell.length_a   1.000
_cell.length_b   1.000
_cell.length_c   1.000
_cell.angle_alpha   90.00
_cell.angle_beta   90.00
_cell.angle_gamma   90.00
#
_symmetry.space_group_name_H-M   'P 1'
#
loop_
_entity.id
_entity.type
_entity.pdbx_description
1 polymer ?
#
loop_
_entity_poly.entity_id
_entity_poly.type
_entity_poly.pdbx_seq_one_letter_code
_entity_poly.pdbx_strand_id
1 'polypeptide(L)'
;MGYLYETHLHTCEASACGKVHGEDYISYMMDKGYSGMIVTDHFFNGNTCVPADLSWKERVEIYCNGYERALKAAEDLDFNVMFGIENM
;
A
#
# COMPACT_ATOMS: atom_id res chain seq x y z
N MET A 1 -13.06 -8.75 -22.21
CA MET A 1 -12.24 -7.78 -21.53
C MET A 1 -12.29 -7.97 -20.03
N GLY A 2 -11.17 -8.20 -19.39
CA GLY A 2 -11.12 -8.45 -17.95
C GLY A 2 -10.57 -7.25 -17.19
N TYR A 3 -10.52 -7.43 -15.89
CA TYR A 3 -9.89 -6.45 -14.98
C TYR A 3 -8.53 -6.99 -14.57
N LEU A 4 -7.56 -6.09 -14.46
CA LEU A 4 -6.20 -6.44 -14.05
C LEU A 4 -5.89 -5.78 -12.72
N TYR A 5 -5.52 -6.58 -11.72
CA TYR A 5 -5.21 -6.09 -10.38
C TYR A 5 -3.80 -6.49 -9.97
N GLU A 6 -3.07 -5.55 -9.37
CA GLU A 6 -1.82 -5.88 -8.70
C GLU A 6 -2.15 -6.36 -7.30
N THR A 7 -1.77 -7.59 -6.97
CA THR A 7 -2.16 -8.21 -5.70
C THR A 7 -1.03 -8.31 -4.68
N HIS A 8 0.15 -7.81 -5.00
CA HIS A 8 1.31 -7.86 -4.09
C HIS A 8 2.10 -6.57 -4.25
N LEU A 9 1.90 -5.62 -3.33
CA LEU A 9 2.46 -4.29 -3.48
C LEU A 9 2.87 -3.73 -2.12
N HIS A 10 4.12 -3.30 -2.02
CA HIS A 10 4.67 -2.70 -0.81
C HIS A 10 4.84 -1.19 -0.98
N THR A 11 4.55 -0.43 0.09
CA THR A 11 4.76 1.02 0.10
C THR A 11 5.96 1.36 0.96
N CYS A 12 6.63 2.47 0.66
CA CYS A 12 7.78 2.88 1.46
C CYS A 12 7.37 3.39 2.84
N GLU A 13 6.08 3.67 3.06
CA GLU A 13 5.57 4.10 4.36
C GLU A 13 5.62 3.00 5.41
N ALA A 14 5.51 1.73 5.01
CA ALA A 14 5.38 0.64 5.96
C ALA A 14 6.40 -0.49 5.80
N SER A 15 6.86 -0.74 4.59
CA SER A 15 7.77 -1.87 4.32
C SER A 15 9.17 -1.38 4.06
N ALA A 16 10.16 -2.00 4.72
CA ALA A 16 11.56 -1.61 4.55
C ALA A 16 12.07 -1.83 3.12
N CYS A 17 11.47 -2.77 2.41
CA CYS A 17 11.80 -3.02 1.00
C CYS A 17 11.00 -2.17 0.03
N GLY A 18 10.00 -1.42 0.49
CA GLY A 18 9.22 -0.55 -0.35
C GLY A 18 10.00 0.68 -0.76
N LYS A 19 9.90 1.08 -2.03
CA LYS A 19 10.67 2.19 -2.58
C LYS A 19 9.78 3.30 -3.12
N VAL A 20 8.47 3.12 -3.11
CA VAL A 20 7.52 4.04 -3.72
C VAL A 20 6.44 4.37 -2.70
N HIS A 21 6.09 5.64 -2.60
CA HIS A 21 4.95 6.06 -1.77
C HIS A 21 3.66 5.49 -2.33
N GLY A 22 2.71 5.17 -1.44
CA GLY A 22 1.44 4.56 -1.86
C GLY A 22 0.74 5.34 -2.95
N GLU A 23 0.68 6.67 -2.81
CA GLU A 23 -0.02 7.50 -3.79
C GLU A 23 0.66 7.53 -5.16
N ASP A 24 1.96 7.29 -5.24
CA ASP A 24 2.69 7.36 -6.50
C ASP A 24 2.47 6.16 -7.40
N TYR A 25 1.89 5.08 -6.86
CA TYR A 25 1.57 3.91 -7.65
C TYR A 25 0.39 4.12 -8.60
N ILE A 26 -0.52 5.03 -8.26
CA ILE A 26 -1.81 5.15 -8.95
C ILE A 26 -1.64 5.42 -10.45
N SER A 27 -0.92 6.49 -10.80
CA SER A 27 -0.77 6.84 -12.21
C SER A 27 0.05 5.79 -12.96
N TYR A 28 1.06 5.22 -12.31
CA TYR A 28 1.86 4.17 -12.93
C TYR A 28 1.01 2.94 -13.27
N MET A 29 0.20 2.50 -12.33
CA MET A 29 -0.65 1.32 -12.52
C MET A 29 -1.73 1.56 -13.55
N MET A 30 -2.36 2.74 -13.53
CA MET A 30 -3.37 3.09 -14.52
C MET A 30 -2.76 3.14 -15.92
N ASP A 31 -1.56 3.68 -16.04
CA ASP A 31 -0.84 3.76 -17.31
C ASP A 31 -0.53 2.37 -17.85
N LYS A 32 -0.35 1.38 -17.00
CA LYS A 32 -0.10 -0.01 -17.37
C LYS A 32 -1.38 -0.80 -17.61
N GLY A 33 -2.54 -0.18 -17.48
CA GLY A 33 -3.83 -0.83 -17.73
C GLY A 33 -4.44 -1.54 -16.54
N TYR A 34 -3.93 -1.32 -15.32
CA TYR A 34 -4.49 -1.92 -14.13
C TYR A 34 -5.78 -1.23 -13.71
N SER A 35 -6.73 -2.01 -13.21
CA SER A 35 -8.00 -1.51 -12.72
C SER A 35 -7.95 -1.22 -11.22
N GLY A 36 -6.94 -1.73 -10.53
CA GLY A 36 -6.78 -1.51 -9.11
C GLY A 36 -5.55 -2.21 -8.57
N MET A 37 -5.34 -2.07 -7.27
CA MET A 37 -4.22 -2.70 -6.60
C MET A 37 -4.60 -3.03 -5.15
N ILE A 38 -3.92 -4.03 -4.57
CA ILE A 38 -4.06 -4.37 -3.17
C ILE A 38 -2.73 -4.04 -2.50
N VAL A 39 -2.75 -3.12 -1.55
CA VAL A 39 -1.55 -2.76 -0.78
C VAL A 39 -1.34 -3.86 0.26
N THR A 40 -0.20 -4.57 0.16
CA THR A 40 0.12 -5.71 1.02
C THR A 40 1.46 -5.52 1.69
N ASP A 41 1.59 -4.46 2.50
CA ASP A 41 2.83 -4.19 3.21
C ASP A 41 3.16 -5.29 4.21
N HIS A 42 4.45 -5.46 4.48
CA HIS A 42 4.91 -6.39 5.52
C HIS A 42 4.39 -5.96 6.88
N PHE A 43 3.82 -6.91 7.61
CA PHE A 43 3.36 -6.63 8.96
C PHE A 43 4.56 -6.56 9.92
N PHE A 44 4.29 -6.27 11.19
CA PHE A 44 5.34 -5.94 12.17
C PHE A 44 6.32 -7.08 12.45
N ASN A 45 5.94 -8.31 12.14
CA ASN A 45 6.81 -9.47 12.28
C ASN A 45 7.67 -9.73 11.04
N GLY A 46 7.53 -8.89 10.01
CA GLY A 46 8.27 -9.04 8.76
C GLY A 46 9.20 -7.86 8.49
N ASN A 47 9.42 -7.60 7.21
CA ASN A 47 10.36 -6.55 6.76
C ASN A 47 9.71 -5.17 6.80
N THR A 48 9.34 -4.74 8.00
CA THR A 48 8.68 -3.47 8.23
C THR A 48 9.68 -2.37 8.57
N CYS A 49 9.36 -1.13 8.18
CA CYS A 49 10.12 0.05 8.59
C CYS A 49 9.43 0.78 9.76
N VAL A 50 8.30 0.26 10.26
CA VAL A 50 7.57 0.88 11.35
C VAL A 50 8.35 0.66 12.66
N PRO A 51 8.75 1.73 13.39
CA PRO A 51 9.54 1.58 14.60
C PRO A 51 8.83 0.74 15.66
N ALA A 52 9.60 -0.13 16.33
CA ALA A 52 9.04 -1.05 17.33
C ALA A 52 8.82 -0.40 18.69
N ASP A 53 9.42 0.76 18.93
CA ASP A 53 9.35 1.46 20.21
C ASP A 53 8.15 2.41 20.34
N LEU A 54 7.33 2.51 19.30
CA LEU A 54 6.13 3.32 19.32
C LEU A 54 4.96 2.54 19.94
N SER A 55 3.92 3.26 20.35
CA SER A 55 2.69 2.62 20.84
C SER A 55 2.04 1.81 19.72
N TRP A 56 1.21 0.85 20.09
CA TRP A 56 0.49 0.05 19.11
C TRP A 56 -0.33 0.93 18.17
N LYS A 57 -1.02 1.93 18.72
CA LYS A 57 -1.83 2.84 17.91
C LYS A 57 -0.98 3.58 16.90
N GLU A 58 0.16 4.10 17.32
CA GLU A 58 1.05 4.83 16.41
C GLU A 58 1.60 3.92 15.32
N ARG A 59 1.96 2.69 15.68
CA ARG A 59 2.47 1.72 14.71
C ARG A 59 1.42 1.39 13.65
N VAL A 60 0.18 1.19 14.07
CA VAL A 60 -0.91 0.90 13.13
C VAL A 60 -1.17 2.09 12.20
N GLU A 61 -1.13 3.31 12.74
CA GLU A 61 -1.32 4.51 11.92
C GLU A 61 -0.25 4.62 10.83
N ILE A 62 1.01 4.38 11.20
CA ILE A 62 2.10 4.41 10.21
C ILE A 62 1.93 3.28 9.19
N TYR A 63 1.58 2.10 9.66
CA TYR A 63 1.41 0.94 8.79
C TYR A 63 0.35 1.18 7.71
N CYS A 64 -0.73 1.83 8.07
CA CYS A 64 -1.84 2.08 7.16
C CYS A 64 -1.63 3.32 6.27
N ASN A 65 -0.60 4.12 6.56
CA ASN A 65 -0.43 5.41 5.90
C ASN A 65 -0.29 5.30 4.39
N GLY A 66 0.50 4.33 3.91
CA GLY A 66 0.68 4.14 2.47
C GLY A 66 -0.62 3.81 1.77
N TYR A 67 -1.41 2.91 2.36
CA TYR A 67 -2.73 2.57 1.84
C TYR A 67 -3.66 3.78 1.83
N GLU A 68 -3.69 4.54 2.93
CA GLU A 68 -4.58 5.69 3.04
C GLU A 68 -4.23 6.78 2.03
N ARG A 69 -2.93 7.01 1.81
CA ARG A 69 -2.49 7.98 0.81
C ARG A 69 -2.88 7.54 -0.60
N ALA A 70 -2.73 6.26 -0.89
CA ALA A 70 -3.13 5.72 -2.18
C ALA A 70 -4.64 5.80 -2.38
N LEU A 71 -5.41 5.45 -1.34
CA LEU A 71 -6.86 5.50 -1.39
C LEU A 71 -7.35 6.93 -1.67
N LYS A 72 -6.77 7.91 -1.00
CA LYS A 72 -7.14 9.30 -1.19
C LYS A 72 -6.78 9.78 -2.60
N ALA A 73 -5.61 9.39 -3.10
CA ALA A 73 -5.19 9.77 -4.45
C ALA A 73 -6.11 9.19 -5.53
N ALA A 74 -6.74 8.06 -5.24
CA ALA A 74 -7.60 7.37 -6.21
C ALA A 74 -9.09 7.72 -6.07
N GLU A 75 -9.47 8.55 -5.09
CA GLU A 75 -10.90 8.71 -4.76
C GLU A 75 -11.75 9.25 -5.89
N ASP A 76 -11.18 10.05 -6.79
CA ASP A 76 -11.90 10.60 -7.94
C ASP A 76 -11.53 9.91 -9.24
N LEU A 77 -10.86 8.77 -9.17
CA LEU A 77 -10.39 8.05 -10.35
C LEU A 77 -11.10 6.69 -10.45
N ASP A 78 -11.13 6.15 -11.66
CA ASP A 78 -11.67 4.80 -11.88
C ASP A 78 -10.59 3.77 -11.59
N PHE A 79 -10.20 3.69 -10.32
CA PHE A 79 -9.12 2.81 -9.89
C PHE A 79 -9.38 2.40 -8.44
N ASN A 80 -9.42 1.09 -8.19
CA ASN A 80 -9.72 0.55 -6.87
C ASN A 80 -8.43 0.33 -6.06
N VAL A 81 -8.44 0.78 -4.80
CA VAL A 81 -7.33 0.54 -3.88
C VAL A 81 -7.88 -0.27 -2.71
N MET A 82 -7.30 -1.44 -2.48
CA MET A 82 -7.72 -2.34 -1.41
C MET A 82 -6.56 -2.58 -0.45
N PHE A 83 -6.89 -3.02 0.76
CA PHE A 83 -5.92 -3.22 1.82
C PHE A 83 -5.77 -4.70 2.14
N GLY A 84 -4.53 -5.16 2.18
CA GLY A 84 -4.19 -6.49 2.62
C GLY A 84 -2.98 -6.43 3.55
N ILE A 85 -2.55 -7.60 4.03
CA ILE A 85 -1.41 -7.69 4.94
C ILE A 85 -0.53 -8.83 4.46
N GLU A 86 0.77 -8.56 4.33
CA GLU A 86 1.71 -9.65 4.10
C GLU A 86 2.20 -10.10 5.47
N ASN A 87 1.73 -11.26 5.88
CA ASN A 87 2.06 -11.85 7.17
C ASN A 87 3.07 -12.98 6.95
N MET A 88 4.25 -12.81 7.51
CA MET A 88 5.32 -13.81 7.36
C MET A 88 5.03 -15.08 8.13
#